data_ebdeff142d33c60fddff9ff29115bfc4
#
_entry.id   ebdeff142d33c60fddff9ff29115bfc4
#
_cell.length_a   1.000
_cell.length_b   1.000
_cell.length_c   1.000
_cell.angle_alpha   90.00
_cell.angle_beta   90.00
_cell.angle_gamma   90.00
#
_symmetry.space_group_name_H-M   'P 1'
#
loop_
_entity.id
_entity.type
_entity.pdbx_description
1 polymer ?
#
loop_
_entity_poly.entity_id
_entity_poly.type
_entity_poly.pdbx_seq_one_letter_code
_entity_poly.pdbx_strand_id
1 'polypeptide(L)'
;MINIGIISVSDRAFNKVYQDQGIPEIEKIFSSVNTFKVLKKVIIPDEKETIKENLVELSDIDKLDIIITTGGTGPSSRDVTPDATLEVIDREYPGFGEYMRLESLKYSKNAILSRQTAGSRGNSLIINLPGNPKSISELLPNLINQLEHFIEKR
;
A
#
# COMPACT_ATOMS: atom_id res chain seq x y z
N MET A 1 -16.59 -8.36 7.56
CA MET A 1 -15.64 -8.52 6.44
C MET A 1 -14.96 -7.19 6.20
N ILE A 2 -13.64 -7.17 6.20
CA ILE A 2 -12.84 -5.97 5.96
C ILE A 2 -12.56 -5.89 4.45
N ASN A 3 -13.01 -4.81 3.84
CA ASN A 3 -12.94 -4.62 2.38
C ASN A 3 -11.65 -3.93 1.97
N ILE A 4 -10.90 -4.54 1.06
CA ILE A 4 -9.57 -4.11 0.63
C ILE A 4 -9.59 -3.59 -0.79
N GLY A 5 -8.89 -2.48 -1.02
CA GLY A 5 -8.51 -2.02 -2.35
C GLY A 5 -6.99 -2.12 -2.52
N ILE A 6 -6.54 -2.50 -3.70
CA ILE A 6 -5.11 -2.61 -4.02
C ILE A 6 -4.80 -1.74 -5.23
N ILE A 7 -3.77 -0.90 -5.09
CA ILE A 7 -3.28 -0.03 -6.16
C ILE A 7 -1.81 -0.41 -6.45
N SER A 8 -1.53 -0.92 -7.64
CA SER A 8 -0.16 -1.08 -8.11
C SER A 8 0.26 0.20 -8.83
N VAL A 9 1.30 0.84 -8.32
CA VAL A 9 1.86 2.07 -8.87
C VAL A 9 3.13 1.69 -9.64
N SER A 10 3.05 1.66 -10.96
CA SER A 10 4.17 1.23 -11.80
C SER A 10 3.98 1.67 -13.25
N ASP A 11 4.85 2.54 -13.75
CA ASP A 11 4.87 2.93 -15.15
C ASP A 11 5.00 1.71 -16.07
N ARG A 12 5.88 0.77 -15.70
CA ARG A 12 6.16 -0.41 -16.51
C ARG A 12 4.98 -1.36 -16.59
N ALA A 13 4.30 -1.61 -15.48
CA ALA A 13 3.11 -2.45 -15.45
C ALA A 13 1.93 -1.77 -16.16
N PHE A 14 1.76 -0.47 -15.96
CA PHE A 14 0.71 0.32 -16.63
C PHE A 14 0.89 0.31 -18.15
N ASN A 15 2.13 0.45 -18.63
CA ASN A 15 2.46 0.42 -20.05
C ASN A 15 2.62 -1.00 -20.61
N LYS A 16 2.33 -2.02 -19.82
CA LYS A 16 2.40 -3.44 -20.21
C LYS A 16 3.80 -3.89 -20.64
N VAL A 17 4.84 -3.21 -20.13
CA VAL A 17 6.24 -3.60 -20.35
C VAL A 17 6.59 -4.82 -19.52
N TYR A 18 5.90 -4.98 -18.38
CA TYR A 18 6.05 -6.14 -17.52
C TYR A 18 4.70 -6.48 -16.86
N GLN A 19 4.52 -7.72 -16.45
CA GLN A 19 3.31 -8.17 -15.79
C GLN A 19 3.40 -7.84 -14.29
N ASP A 20 2.39 -7.15 -13.76
CA ASP A 20 2.33 -6.83 -12.33
C ASP A 20 2.34 -8.11 -11.48
N GLN A 21 3.21 -8.15 -10.48
CA GLN A 21 3.34 -9.24 -9.52
C GLN A 21 2.96 -8.83 -8.10
N GLY A 22 2.82 -7.53 -7.85
CA GLY A 22 2.48 -7.02 -6.52
C GLY A 22 1.06 -7.33 -6.11
N ILE A 23 0.10 -7.04 -6.97
CA ILE A 23 -1.32 -7.33 -6.70
C ILE A 23 -1.55 -8.81 -6.42
N PRO A 24 -1.06 -9.76 -7.25
CA PRO A 24 -1.25 -11.18 -6.96
C PRO A 24 -0.67 -11.62 -5.61
N GLU A 25 0.48 -11.09 -5.22
CA GLU A 25 1.10 -11.43 -3.93
C GLU A 25 0.28 -10.91 -2.76
N ILE A 26 -0.21 -9.68 -2.84
CA ILE A 26 -1.07 -9.08 -1.81
C ILE A 26 -2.38 -9.87 -1.70
N GLU A 27 -3.01 -10.19 -2.83
CA GLU A 27 -4.23 -10.98 -2.88
C GLU A 27 -4.07 -12.35 -2.23
N LYS A 28 -2.96 -13.02 -2.54
CA LYS A 28 -2.63 -14.34 -1.98
C LYS A 28 -2.57 -14.28 -0.45
N ILE A 29 -1.95 -13.24 0.10
CA ILE A 29 -1.81 -13.08 1.55
C ILE A 29 -3.17 -12.84 2.18
N PHE A 30 -3.98 -11.92 1.66
CA PHE A 30 -5.30 -11.64 2.21
C PHE A 30 -6.28 -12.81 2.04
N SER A 31 -6.17 -13.59 0.96
CA SER A 31 -7.05 -14.74 0.76
C SER A 31 -6.83 -15.87 1.77
N SER A 32 -5.69 -15.86 2.45
CA SER A 32 -5.40 -16.81 3.53
C SER A 32 -6.05 -16.43 4.87
N VAL A 33 -6.67 -15.25 4.96
CA VAL A 33 -7.28 -14.73 6.19
C VAL A 33 -8.75 -14.40 5.94
N ASN A 34 -9.65 -15.13 6.60
CA ASN A 34 -11.09 -15.09 6.30
C ASN A 34 -11.77 -13.74 6.61
N THR A 35 -11.13 -12.86 7.37
CA THR A 35 -11.70 -11.56 7.76
C THR A 35 -11.59 -10.51 6.65
N PHE A 36 -10.78 -10.75 5.61
CA PHE A 36 -10.52 -9.78 4.55
C PHE A 36 -11.13 -10.20 3.21
N LYS A 37 -11.51 -9.20 2.42
CA LYS A 37 -12.02 -9.40 1.06
C LYS A 37 -11.48 -8.33 0.12
N VAL A 38 -10.74 -8.73 -0.90
CA VAL A 38 -10.27 -7.79 -1.94
C VAL A 38 -11.42 -7.49 -2.90
N LEU A 39 -11.83 -6.22 -2.94
CA LEU A 39 -12.93 -5.76 -3.78
C LEU A 39 -12.49 -5.03 -5.04
N LYS A 40 -11.36 -4.33 -4.98
CA LYS A 40 -10.91 -3.50 -6.10
C LYS A 40 -9.41 -3.60 -6.30
N LYS A 41 -8.99 -3.65 -7.55
CA LYS A 41 -7.58 -3.73 -7.95
C LYS A 41 -7.37 -2.82 -9.14
N VAL A 42 -6.36 -1.96 -9.09
CA VAL A 42 -6.02 -1.07 -10.20
C VAL A 42 -4.51 -1.00 -10.39
N ILE A 43 -4.09 -0.80 -11.63
CA ILE A 43 -2.69 -0.55 -12.01
C ILE A 43 -2.64 0.86 -12.59
N ILE A 44 -1.79 1.72 -12.03
CA ILE A 44 -1.68 3.12 -12.45
C ILE A 44 -0.22 3.52 -12.64
N PRO A 45 0.05 4.57 -13.43
CA PRO A 45 1.41 5.07 -13.62
C PRO A 45 1.91 5.81 -12.37
N ASP A 46 3.24 6.02 -12.31
CA ASP A 46 3.91 6.77 -11.23
C ASP A 46 3.69 8.28 -11.40
N GLU A 47 2.44 8.70 -11.32
CA GLU A 47 1.99 10.09 -11.42
C GLU A 47 1.28 10.50 -10.13
N LYS A 48 1.79 11.53 -9.44
CA LYS A 48 1.27 11.92 -8.11
C LYS A 48 -0.23 12.21 -8.12
N GLU A 49 -0.72 12.98 -9.09
CA GLU A 49 -2.14 13.34 -9.15
C GLU A 49 -3.02 12.11 -9.42
N THR A 50 -2.58 11.18 -10.26
CA THR A 50 -3.31 9.93 -10.53
C THR A 50 -3.40 9.08 -9.27
N ILE A 51 -2.30 8.98 -8.52
CA ILE A 51 -2.28 8.25 -7.25
C ILE A 51 -3.27 8.87 -6.26
N LYS A 52 -3.23 10.20 -6.10
CA LYS A 52 -4.14 10.93 -5.21
C LYS A 52 -5.60 10.70 -5.56
N GLU A 53 -5.94 10.82 -6.85
CA GLU A 53 -7.32 10.60 -7.34
C GLU A 53 -7.83 9.20 -6.99
N ASN A 54 -6.99 8.18 -7.20
CA ASN A 54 -7.36 6.80 -6.88
C ASN A 54 -7.50 6.59 -5.37
N LEU A 55 -6.61 7.15 -4.56
CA LEU A 55 -6.70 7.05 -3.10
C LEU A 55 -7.99 7.70 -2.59
N VAL A 56 -8.34 8.87 -3.10
CA VAL A 56 -9.56 9.58 -2.73
C VAL A 56 -10.81 8.80 -3.18
N GLU A 57 -10.82 8.29 -4.41
CA GLU A 57 -11.95 7.49 -4.91
C GLU A 57 -12.20 6.26 -4.05
N LEU A 58 -11.15 5.47 -3.77
CA LEU A 58 -11.29 4.26 -2.97
C LEU A 58 -11.71 4.54 -1.53
N SER A 59 -11.27 5.68 -0.97
CA SER A 59 -11.62 6.07 0.40
C SER A 59 -13.01 6.69 0.49
N ASP A 60 -13.31 7.67 -0.35
CA ASP A 60 -14.50 8.54 -0.19
C ASP A 60 -15.72 8.01 -0.93
N ILE A 61 -15.51 7.40 -2.10
CA ILE A 61 -16.59 6.92 -2.98
C ILE A 61 -16.86 5.43 -2.72
N ASP A 62 -15.83 4.60 -2.89
CA ASP A 62 -15.96 3.15 -2.70
C ASP A 62 -16.00 2.76 -1.22
N LYS A 63 -15.56 3.65 -0.34
CA LYS A 63 -15.57 3.47 1.13
C LYS A 63 -14.92 2.17 1.58
N LEU A 64 -13.78 1.85 0.96
CA LEU A 64 -13.02 0.66 1.31
C LEU A 64 -12.35 0.86 2.68
N ASP A 65 -12.27 -0.20 3.44
CA ASP A 65 -11.74 -0.18 4.80
C ASP A 65 -10.23 0.02 4.83
N ILE A 66 -9.53 -0.68 3.93
CA ILE A 66 -8.07 -0.62 3.82
C ILE A 66 -7.70 -0.48 2.34
N ILE A 67 -6.76 0.43 2.07
CA ILE A 67 -6.22 0.65 0.73
C ILE A 67 -4.73 0.40 0.80
N ILE A 68 -4.27 -0.58 0.03
CA ILE A 68 -2.85 -0.95 -0.05
C ILE A 68 -2.30 -0.44 -1.37
N THR A 69 -1.26 0.37 -1.32
CA THR A 69 -0.48 0.68 -2.52
C THR A 69 0.77 -0.19 -2.56
N THR A 70 1.24 -0.54 -3.73
CA THR A 70 2.52 -1.23 -3.92
C THR A 70 3.29 -0.54 -5.03
N GLY A 71 4.57 -0.26 -4.78
CA GLY A 71 5.44 0.45 -5.71
C GLY A 71 5.53 1.94 -5.46
N GLY A 72 6.49 2.58 -6.12
CA GLY A 72 6.70 4.04 -6.06
C GLY A 72 7.19 4.56 -4.72
N THR A 73 7.90 3.76 -3.92
CA THR A 73 8.31 4.12 -2.55
C THR A 73 9.81 4.40 -2.39
N GLY A 74 10.61 4.25 -3.44
CA GLY A 74 12.05 4.40 -3.37
C GLY A 74 12.54 5.86 -3.52
N PRO A 75 13.84 6.03 -3.82
CA PRO A 75 14.47 7.36 -3.91
C PRO A 75 14.45 7.98 -5.31
N SER A 76 13.91 7.30 -6.32
CA SER A 76 13.85 7.81 -7.70
C SER A 76 12.88 8.99 -7.79
N SER A 77 13.12 9.88 -8.76
CA SER A 77 12.23 11.03 -9.01
C SER A 77 10.80 10.63 -9.39
N ARG A 78 10.64 9.42 -9.95
CA ARG A 78 9.31 8.88 -10.29
C ARG A 78 8.64 8.19 -9.10
N ASP A 79 9.35 7.97 -7.98
CA ASP A 79 8.79 7.36 -6.77
C ASP A 79 8.08 8.43 -5.94
N VAL A 80 6.77 8.60 -6.16
CA VAL A 80 5.96 9.67 -5.56
C VAL A 80 4.75 9.14 -4.76
N THR A 81 4.68 7.85 -4.53
CA THR A 81 3.55 7.24 -3.80
C THR A 81 3.43 7.77 -2.37
N PRO A 82 4.51 7.85 -1.56
CA PRO A 82 4.41 8.42 -0.21
C PRO A 82 4.01 9.89 -0.21
N ASP A 83 4.51 10.66 -1.18
CA ASP A 83 4.17 12.08 -1.32
C ASP A 83 2.67 12.26 -1.61
N ALA A 84 2.12 11.48 -2.54
CA ALA A 84 0.69 11.48 -2.85
C ALA A 84 -0.14 11.08 -1.63
N THR A 85 0.29 10.06 -0.90
CA THR A 85 -0.40 9.57 0.29
C THR A 85 -0.46 10.65 1.37
N LEU A 86 0.67 11.32 1.66
CA LEU A 86 0.73 12.37 2.66
C LEU A 86 -0.19 13.56 2.33
N GLU A 87 -0.44 13.83 1.05
CA GLU A 87 -1.32 14.93 0.63
C GLU A 87 -2.82 14.61 0.80
N VAL A 88 -3.20 13.34 0.92
CA VAL A 88 -4.63 12.95 1.00
C VAL A 88 -5.06 12.41 2.35
N ILE A 89 -4.15 12.02 3.22
CA ILE A 89 -4.49 11.50 4.55
C ILE A 89 -4.86 12.61 5.52
N ASP A 90 -5.74 12.29 6.47
CA ASP A 90 -6.13 13.19 7.56
C ASP A 90 -5.17 13.06 8.75
N ARG A 91 -4.65 11.87 8.96
CA ARG A 91 -3.77 11.54 10.08
C ARG A 91 -2.72 10.53 9.62
N GLU A 92 -1.44 10.83 9.91
CA GLU A 92 -0.36 9.91 9.60
C GLU A 92 -0.18 8.88 10.73
N TYR A 93 0.14 7.64 10.32
CA TYR A 93 0.55 6.56 11.22
C TYR A 93 1.98 6.14 10.86
N PRO A 94 2.99 6.92 11.27
CA PRO A 94 4.37 6.70 10.83
C PRO A 94 4.95 5.37 11.31
N GLY A 95 4.39 4.78 12.36
CA GLY A 95 4.84 3.50 12.90
C GLY A 95 4.82 2.37 11.88
N PHE A 96 3.91 2.38 10.91
CA PHE A 96 3.92 1.39 9.83
C PHE A 96 5.20 1.47 9.00
N GLY A 97 5.57 2.66 8.55
CA GLY A 97 6.79 2.86 7.77
C GLY A 97 8.05 2.54 8.57
N GLU A 98 8.09 2.97 9.83
CA GLU A 98 9.20 2.67 10.75
C GLU A 98 9.39 1.16 10.91
N TYR A 99 8.32 0.44 11.22
CA TYR A 99 8.34 -1.02 11.35
C TYR A 99 8.80 -1.70 10.06
N MET A 100 8.20 -1.31 8.92
CA MET A 100 8.53 -1.92 7.64
C MET A 100 9.99 -1.71 7.25
N ARG A 101 10.54 -0.50 7.47
CA ARG A 101 11.96 -0.23 7.20
C ARG A 101 12.86 -1.04 8.12
N LEU A 102 12.54 -1.10 9.40
CA LEU A 102 13.31 -1.88 10.37
C LEU A 102 13.33 -3.36 10.02
N GLU A 103 12.17 -3.92 9.68
CA GLU A 103 12.05 -5.33 9.28
C GLU A 103 12.80 -5.61 7.99
N SER A 104 12.69 -4.72 7.00
CA SER A 104 13.35 -4.89 5.69
C SER A 104 14.87 -4.78 5.78
N LEU A 105 15.43 -4.12 6.79
CA LEU A 105 16.87 -4.06 7.01
C LEU A 105 17.48 -5.45 7.24
N LYS A 106 16.72 -6.43 7.69
CA LYS A 106 17.16 -7.82 7.83
C LYS A 106 17.51 -8.45 6.48
N TYR A 107 16.97 -7.93 5.39
CA TYR A 107 17.11 -8.48 4.04
C TYR A 107 17.93 -7.59 3.12
N SER A 108 17.89 -6.27 3.30
CA SER A 108 18.59 -5.31 2.43
C SER A 108 18.87 -4.00 3.18
N LYS A 109 20.11 -3.53 3.11
CA LYS A 109 20.50 -2.22 3.65
C LYS A 109 19.83 -1.06 2.91
N ASN A 110 19.41 -1.27 1.67
CA ASN A 110 18.73 -0.24 0.87
C ASN A 110 17.33 0.10 1.41
N ALA A 111 16.83 -0.68 2.37
CA ALA A 111 15.56 -0.39 3.06
C ALA A 111 15.55 1.01 3.69
N ILE A 112 16.71 1.56 4.08
CA ILE A 112 16.80 2.92 4.63
C ILE A 112 16.39 4.01 3.63
N LEU A 113 16.39 3.70 2.32
CA LEU A 113 15.99 4.63 1.26
C LEU A 113 14.50 4.55 0.96
N SER A 114 13.79 3.57 1.49
CA SER A 114 12.36 3.40 1.29
C SER A 114 11.59 4.43 2.12
N ARG A 115 10.64 5.13 1.47
CA ARG A 115 9.91 6.24 2.06
C ARG A 115 8.46 5.91 2.38
N GLN A 116 8.08 4.62 2.34
CA GLN A 116 6.70 4.20 2.58
C GLN A 116 6.17 4.70 3.92
N THR A 117 4.89 5.04 3.92
CA THR A 117 4.17 5.49 5.10
C THR A 117 2.75 4.92 5.12
N ALA A 118 1.98 5.31 6.11
CA ALA A 118 0.57 4.96 6.22
C ALA A 118 -0.18 6.10 6.90
N GLY A 119 -1.48 6.13 6.69
CA GLY A 119 -2.34 7.11 7.34
C GLY A 119 -3.80 6.80 7.12
N SER A 120 -4.67 7.50 7.85
CA SER A 120 -6.12 7.38 7.66
C SER A 120 -6.67 8.53 6.86
N ARG A 121 -7.69 8.23 6.03
CA ARG A 121 -8.55 9.22 5.39
C ARG A 121 -9.99 8.81 5.66
N GLY A 122 -10.70 9.64 6.41
CA GLY A 122 -12.01 9.24 6.95
C GLY A 122 -11.87 7.95 7.74
N ASN A 123 -12.63 6.94 7.37
CA ASN A 123 -12.59 5.61 8.02
C ASN A 123 -11.65 4.62 7.31
N SER A 124 -10.97 5.04 6.25
CA SER A 124 -10.06 4.17 5.50
C SER A 124 -8.64 4.28 6.03
N LEU A 125 -7.95 3.14 6.11
CA LEU A 125 -6.50 3.10 6.35
C LEU A 125 -5.79 2.92 5.03
N ILE A 126 -4.83 3.78 4.74
CA ILE A 126 -4.00 3.71 3.52
C ILE A 126 -2.59 3.31 3.93
N ILE A 127 -2.03 2.28 3.29
CA ILE A 127 -0.68 1.79 3.58
C ILE A 127 0.11 1.65 2.27
N ASN A 128 1.32 2.21 2.26
CA ASN A 128 2.24 2.01 1.15
C ASN A 128 3.10 0.77 1.40
N LEU A 129 3.13 -0.16 0.44
CA LEU A 129 4.05 -1.29 0.44
C LEU A 129 5.10 -1.10 -0.67
N PRO A 130 6.30 -1.68 -0.51
CA PRO A 130 7.28 -1.67 -1.58
C PRO A 130 6.79 -2.46 -2.80
N GLY A 131 7.40 -2.21 -3.97
CA GLY A 131 6.98 -2.85 -5.21
C GLY A 131 7.45 -4.28 -5.39
N ASN A 132 8.52 -4.69 -4.69
CA ASN A 132 9.08 -6.03 -4.83
C ASN A 132 8.17 -7.07 -4.16
N PRO A 133 7.66 -8.08 -4.90
CA PRO A 133 6.80 -9.12 -4.34
C PRO A 133 7.41 -9.85 -3.14
N LYS A 134 8.73 -10.07 -3.15
CA LYS A 134 9.43 -10.70 -2.03
C LYS A 134 9.33 -9.83 -0.77
N SER A 135 9.50 -8.52 -0.90
CA SER A 135 9.35 -7.59 0.22
C SER A 135 7.92 -7.59 0.75
N ILE A 136 6.92 -7.66 -0.13
CA ILE A 136 5.52 -7.77 0.26
C ILE A 136 5.30 -9.01 1.12
N SER A 137 5.82 -10.16 0.70
CA SER A 137 5.70 -11.42 1.45
C SER A 137 6.43 -11.41 2.79
N GLU A 138 7.47 -10.60 2.92
CA GLU A 138 8.24 -10.42 4.16
C GLU A 138 7.53 -9.49 5.15
N LEU A 139 6.75 -8.52 4.67
CA LEU A 139 6.18 -7.44 5.49
C LEU A 139 4.70 -7.61 5.79
N LEU A 140 3.87 -7.86 4.78
CA LEU A 140 2.42 -7.80 4.93
C LEU A 140 1.86 -8.84 5.92
N PRO A 141 2.32 -10.10 5.95
CA PRO A 141 1.80 -11.07 6.93
C PRO A 141 1.96 -10.61 8.38
N ASN A 142 3.00 -9.87 8.69
CA ASN A 142 3.26 -9.37 10.04
C ASN A 142 2.41 -8.16 10.43
N LEU A 143 1.65 -7.60 9.48
CA LEU A 143 0.80 -6.42 9.72
C LEU A 143 -0.68 -6.77 9.89
N ILE A 144 -1.08 -8.01 9.63
CA ILE A 144 -2.49 -8.44 9.61
C ILE A 144 -3.22 -8.07 10.90
N ASN A 145 -2.63 -8.40 12.05
CA ASN A 145 -3.25 -8.12 13.34
C ASN A 145 -3.44 -6.61 13.58
N GLN A 146 -2.50 -5.80 13.13
CA GLN A 146 -2.58 -4.34 13.27
C GLN A 146 -3.65 -3.75 12.36
N LEU A 147 -3.86 -4.34 11.18
CA LEU A 147 -4.95 -3.94 10.29
C LEU A 147 -6.30 -4.21 10.92
N GLU A 148 -6.49 -5.40 11.46
CA GLU A 148 -7.73 -5.78 12.17
C GLU A 148 -7.95 -4.87 13.38
N HIS A 149 -6.92 -4.63 14.17
CA HIS A 149 -7.01 -3.77 15.36
C HIS A 149 -7.40 -2.33 14.99
N PHE A 150 -6.83 -1.78 13.91
CA PHE A 150 -7.21 -0.45 13.42
C PHE A 150 -8.71 -0.38 13.12
N ILE A 151 -9.24 -1.38 12.40
CA ILE A 151 -10.65 -1.43 12.02
C ILE A 151 -11.57 -1.49 13.26
N GLU A 152 -11.17 -2.21 14.28
CA GLU A 152 -11.93 -2.30 15.54
C GLU A 152 -11.99 -0.98 16.30
N LYS A 153 -10.95 -0.13 16.14
CA LYS A 153 -10.78 1.11 16.95
C LYS A 153 -11.18 2.39 16.26
N ARG A 154 -11.37 2.40 14.94
CA ARG A 154 -11.70 3.59 14.14
C ARG A 154 -13.12 4.15 14.42
#